data_eb4064c2afde3012f500aa847d8df834
#
_entry.id   eb4064c2afde3012f500aa847d8df834
#
_cell.length_a   1.000
_cell.length_b   1.000
_cell.length_c   1.000
_cell.angle_alpha   90.00
_cell.angle_beta   90.00
_cell.angle_gamma   90.00
#
_symmetry.space_group_name_H-M   'P 1'
#
loop_
_entity.id
_entity.type
_entity.pdbx_description
1 polymer ?
#
loop_
_entity_poly.entity_id
_entity_poly.type
_entity_poly.pdbx_seq_one_letter_code
_entity_poly.pdbx_strand_id
1 'polypeptide(L)' 'MKTFRQLRESKDKVVFKKKMSGYPVVITKTDKGFHLSIDGDSVDTFKSQKEAEATAKQVLKDLGK' A
#
# COMPACT_ATOMS: atom_id res chain seq x y z
N MET A 1 16.97 -17.04 -14.90
CA MET A 1 16.76 -16.82 -14.64
C MET A 1 16.21 -16.04 -14.22
N LYS A 2 15.90 -15.76 -13.82
CA LYS A 2 15.40 -14.94 -13.43
C LYS A 2 14.23 -14.61 -13.93
N THR A 3 13.65 -14.96 -14.78
CA THR A 3 12.43 -14.57 -15.39
C THR A 3 11.22 -14.85 -14.55
N PHE A 4 11.20 -15.92 -13.86
CA PHE A 4 10.01 -16.21 -13.08
C PHE A 4 9.81 -15.21 -11.99
N ARG A 5 10.88 -14.65 -11.49
CA ARG A 5 10.71 -13.65 -10.48
C ARG A 5 10.02 -12.46 -11.02
N GLN A 6 10.36 -12.11 -12.22
CA GLN A 6 9.78 -10.93 -12.82
C GLN A 6 8.30 -11.05 -13.00
N LEU A 7 7.85 -12.25 -13.27
CA LEU A 7 6.42 -12.45 -13.42
C LEU A 7 5.67 -12.10 -12.17
N ARG A 8 6.19 -12.55 -11.07
CA ARG A 8 5.52 -12.27 -9.81
C ARG A 8 5.55 -10.81 -9.50
N GLU A 9 6.66 -10.20 -9.75
CA GLU A 9 6.80 -8.80 -9.46
C GLU A 9 5.87 -7.95 -10.28
N SER A 10 5.58 -8.39 -11.47
CA SER A 10 4.74 -7.59 -12.33
C SER A 10 3.32 -7.52 -11.80
N LYS A 11 2.92 -8.43 -10.95
CA LYS A 11 1.59 -8.40 -10.41
C LYS A 11 1.46 -7.48 -9.22
N ASP A 12 2.52 -7.39 -8.45
CA ASP A 12 2.50 -6.55 -7.26
C ASP A 12 3.48 -5.42 -7.45
N LYS A 13 2.99 -4.22 -7.56
CA LYS A 13 3.85 -3.10 -7.82
C LYS A 13 3.56 -1.98 -6.85
N VAL A 14 4.58 -1.47 -6.21
CA VAL A 14 4.41 -0.35 -5.29
C VAL A 14 4.12 0.90 -6.12
N VAL A 15 2.96 1.48 -5.90
CA VAL A 15 2.55 2.69 -6.62
C VAL A 15 2.59 3.91 -5.75
N PHE A 16 2.75 3.75 -4.44
CA PHE A 16 2.79 4.87 -3.54
C PHE A 16 3.60 4.47 -2.32
N LYS A 17 4.55 5.30 -1.95
CA LYS A 17 5.37 5.02 -0.78
C LYS A 17 5.75 6.34 -0.17
N LYS A 18 5.31 6.58 1.03
CA LYS A 18 5.55 7.84 1.69
C LYS A 18 5.41 7.69 3.19
N LYS A 19 6.17 8.47 3.92
CA LYS A 19 6.07 8.47 5.36
C LYS A 19 5.09 9.57 5.77
N MET A 20 4.07 9.21 6.49
CA MET A 20 3.08 10.17 6.95
C MET A 20 2.93 10.05 8.46
N SER A 21 2.91 11.20 9.13
CA SER A 21 2.76 11.23 10.58
C SER A 21 3.75 10.31 11.29
N GLY A 22 4.93 10.15 10.68
CA GLY A 22 5.94 9.30 11.28
C GLY A 22 5.81 7.82 10.95
N TYR A 23 4.82 7.44 10.17
CA TYR A 23 4.61 6.05 9.79
C TYR A 23 4.80 5.85 8.29
N PRO A 24 5.51 4.81 7.88
CA PRO A 24 5.68 4.53 6.46
C PRO A 24 4.38 3.98 5.89
N VAL A 25 3.90 4.60 4.84
CA VAL A 25 2.68 4.18 4.16
C VAL A 25 3.05 3.66 2.79
N VAL A 26 2.60 2.48 2.47
CA VAL A 26 2.89 1.87 1.18
C VAL A 26 1.61 1.37 0.55
N ILE A 27 1.41 1.68 -0.72
CA ILE A 27 0.28 1.17 -1.47
C ILE A 27 0.83 0.38 -2.63
N THR A 28 0.43 -0.86 -2.73
CA THR A 28 0.89 -1.77 -3.76
C THR A 28 -0.27 -2.16 -4.64
N LYS A 29 -0.06 -2.06 -5.94
CA LYS A 29 -1.09 -2.48 -6.86
C LYS A 29 -1.00 -3.99 -7.06
N THR A 30 -2.11 -4.68 -6.84
CA THR A 30 -2.17 -6.12 -6.97
C THR A 30 -3.33 -6.50 -7.87
N ASP A 31 -3.48 -7.79 -8.08
CA ASP A 31 -4.58 -8.29 -8.90
C ASP A 31 -5.93 -7.93 -8.30
N LYS A 32 -5.97 -7.77 -7.01
CA LYS A 32 -7.23 -7.48 -6.33
C LYS A 32 -7.49 -6.00 -6.15
N GLY A 33 -6.53 -5.18 -6.46
CA GLY A 33 -6.70 -3.76 -6.30
C GLY A 33 -5.46 -3.13 -5.70
N PHE A 34 -5.67 -2.19 -4.80
CA PHE A 34 -4.57 -1.46 -4.20
C PHE A 34 -4.46 -1.84 -2.73
N HIS A 35 -3.37 -2.51 -2.41
CA HIS A 35 -3.15 -2.98 -1.05
C HIS A 35 -2.46 -1.92 -0.22
N LEU A 36 -3.02 -1.60 0.91
CA LEU A 36 -2.49 -0.57 1.79
C LEU A 36 -1.75 -1.19 2.97
N SER A 37 -0.56 -0.71 3.23
CA SER A 37 0.21 -1.12 4.40
C SER A 37 0.67 0.13 5.12
N ILE A 38 0.66 0.08 6.45
CA ILE A 38 1.14 1.18 7.26
C ILE A 38 2.05 0.60 8.31
N ASP A 39 3.27 1.14 8.38
CA ASP A 39 4.26 0.70 9.37
C ASP A 39 4.52 -0.80 9.25
N GLY A 40 4.49 -1.30 8.02
CA GLY A 40 4.74 -2.70 7.79
C GLY A 40 3.55 -3.61 8.01
N ASP A 41 2.46 -3.08 8.52
CA ASP A 41 1.28 -3.87 8.78
C ASP A 41 0.27 -3.73 7.66
N SER A 42 -0.31 -4.84 7.27
CA SER A 42 -1.32 -4.86 6.23
C SER A 42 -2.61 -4.26 6.75
N VAL A 43 -3.15 -3.30 6.05
CA VAL A 43 -4.39 -2.65 6.48
C VAL A 43 -5.59 -3.21 5.73
N ASP A 44 -5.60 -3.05 4.41
CA ASP A 44 -6.72 -3.50 3.63
C ASP A 44 -6.40 -3.34 2.15
N THR A 45 -7.31 -3.81 1.32
CA THR A 45 -7.18 -3.69 -0.13
C THR A 45 -8.35 -2.87 -0.64
N PHE A 46 -8.07 -1.92 -1.53
CA PHE A 46 -9.08 -1.02 -2.04
C PHE A 46 -9.15 -1.09 -3.55
N LYS A 47 -10.22 -0.59 -4.09
CA LYS A 47 -10.41 -0.61 -5.52
C LYS A 47 -9.61 0.45 -6.25
N SER A 48 -9.25 1.51 -5.55
CA SER A 48 -8.49 2.57 -6.17
C SER A 48 -7.44 3.08 -5.22
N GLN A 49 -6.41 3.69 -5.80
CA GLN A 49 -5.35 4.25 -5.01
C GLN A 49 -5.86 5.39 -4.15
N LYS A 50 -6.80 6.14 -4.67
CA LYS A 50 -7.34 7.26 -3.95
C LYS A 50 -8.01 6.82 -2.66
N GLU A 51 -8.76 5.72 -2.73
CA GLU A 51 -9.39 5.20 -1.54
C GLU A 51 -8.37 4.73 -0.53
N ALA A 52 -7.31 4.07 -1.03
CA ALA A 52 -6.26 3.60 -0.14
C ALA A 52 -5.59 4.78 0.56
N GLU A 53 -5.33 5.84 -0.18
CA GLU A 53 -4.70 7.02 0.41
C GLU A 53 -5.60 7.67 1.45
N ALA A 54 -6.87 7.76 1.14
CA ALA A 54 -7.80 8.38 2.06
C ALA A 54 -7.89 7.57 3.35
N THR A 55 -7.94 6.26 3.22
CA THR A 55 -8.00 5.40 4.38
C THR A 55 -6.70 5.50 5.18
N ALA A 56 -5.58 5.60 4.50
CA ALA A 56 -4.30 5.74 5.18
C ALA A 56 -4.30 6.98 6.06
N LYS A 57 -4.80 8.08 5.53
CA LYS A 57 -4.84 9.31 6.31
C LYS A 57 -5.75 9.16 7.51
N GLN A 58 -6.85 8.48 7.33
CA GLN A 58 -7.79 8.28 8.43
C GLN A 58 -7.16 7.44 9.53
N VAL A 59 -6.51 6.35 9.15
CA VAL A 59 -5.89 5.47 10.12
C VAL A 59 -4.78 6.19 10.87
N LEU A 60 -3.96 6.95 10.16
CA LEU A 60 -2.87 7.66 10.77
C LEU A 60 -3.37 8.74 11.71
N LYS A 61 -4.49 9.33 11.38
CA LYS A 61 -5.07 10.34 12.23
C LYS A 61 -5.48 9.71 13.56
N ASP A 62 -6.04 8.53 13.49
CA ASP A 62 -6.43 7.82 14.70
C ASP A 62 -5.22 7.41 15.53
N LEU A 63 -4.16 6.99 14.86
CA LEU A 63 -2.97 6.57 15.55
C LEU A 63 -2.18 7.74 16.11
N GLY A 64 -2.13 8.80 15.35
CA GLY A 64 -1.30 9.93 15.73
C GLY A 64 -1.83 10.75 16.85
N LYS A 65 -3.17 10.76 16.97
CA LYS A 65 -3.81 11.53 17.91
C LYS A 65 -3.12 11.89 18.98
#